data_9ab22712aa636a841849043d38f19390
#
_entry.id   9ab22712aa636a841849043d38f19390
#
_cell.length_a   1.000
_cell.length_b   1.000
_cell.length_c   1.000
_cell.angle_alpha   90.00
_cell.angle_beta   90.00
_cell.angle_gamma   90.00
#
_symmetry.space_group_name_H-M   'P 1'
#
loop_
_entity.id
_entity.type
_entity.pdbx_description
1 polymer ?
#
loop_
_entity_poly.entity_id
_entity_poly.type
_entity_poly.pdbx_seq_one_letter_code
_entity_poly.pdbx_strand_id
1 'polypeptide(L)'
;MRTALVIGGGPAGSVAALLLARRGWAVTLIEQHRFPRDKVCGECLSALGADVLRRAGLFEELLQRRPVRLARTSLHAPSGACVTTDLPRPMWGVSRTVLDGLLLDAARREGVTIRQPARAERVEPGKRPSVRVRDLETNVVEQLGADVVIIADGKAALFGDGPPPPTGDFGIKAHFTGVDGPTDCIELFGTADCYGGLAPIEGGRWNAAFSVPAERVRKNRGDLDVTFAGLVAENVTLARRLASAKRVGPWLASPLPRFRVRTDWLENVIPVDNAAAAIEPIGGEGMGLGMRSAELAARAIAEARRWGPAEADGLKRAYQRLWRTRQAACRFAAVAISSGRYADRFMPLVRAMPSAIRPMMALM
;
A
#
# COMPACT_ATOMS: atom_id res chain seq x y z
N MET A 1 -30.30 1.16 -13.83
CA MET A 1 -29.07 1.73 -13.24
C MET A 1 -28.05 0.60 -13.16
N ARG A 2 -26.79 0.83 -13.58
CA ARG A 2 -25.72 -0.19 -13.51
C ARG A 2 -25.26 -0.36 -12.06
N THR A 3 -24.89 -1.60 -11.70
CA THR A 3 -24.53 -1.97 -10.33
C THR A 3 -23.09 -2.45 -10.21
N ALA A 4 -22.40 -2.10 -9.13
CA ALA A 4 -21.05 -2.59 -8.84
C ALA A 4 -20.92 -3.04 -7.39
N LEU A 5 -20.23 -4.16 -7.18
CA LEU A 5 -19.75 -4.57 -5.87
C LEU A 5 -18.25 -4.28 -5.77
N VAL A 6 -17.82 -3.61 -4.70
CA VAL A 6 -16.41 -3.34 -4.42
C VAL A 6 -16.01 -4.05 -3.13
N ILE A 7 -14.99 -4.88 -3.18
CA ILE A 7 -14.54 -5.69 -2.04
C ILE A 7 -13.25 -5.10 -1.47
N GLY A 8 -13.35 -4.57 -0.25
CA GLY A 8 -12.27 -3.90 0.46
C GLY A 8 -12.42 -2.39 0.48
N GLY A 9 -12.46 -1.79 1.69
CA GLY A 9 -12.59 -0.35 1.95
C GLY A 9 -11.23 0.38 2.10
N GLY A 10 -10.14 -0.21 1.63
CA GLY A 10 -8.84 0.46 1.57
C GLY A 10 -8.79 1.56 0.50
N PRO A 11 -7.61 2.23 0.30
CA PRO A 11 -7.51 3.37 -0.60
C PRO A 11 -8.01 3.08 -2.03
N ALA A 12 -7.66 1.94 -2.59
CA ALA A 12 -8.07 1.57 -3.94
C ALA A 12 -9.57 1.30 -4.04
N GLY A 13 -10.13 0.51 -3.12
CA GLY A 13 -11.57 0.18 -3.15
C GLY A 13 -12.43 1.41 -2.91
N SER A 14 -12.08 2.27 -1.96
CA SER A 14 -12.81 3.51 -1.71
C SER A 14 -12.75 4.46 -2.91
N VAL A 15 -11.58 4.60 -3.57
CA VAL A 15 -11.46 5.39 -4.81
C VAL A 15 -12.29 4.80 -5.94
N ALA A 16 -12.25 3.48 -6.15
CA ALA A 16 -13.08 2.83 -7.19
C ALA A 16 -14.56 3.05 -6.95
N ALA A 17 -15.03 2.85 -5.71
CA ALA A 17 -16.42 3.03 -5.32
C ALA A 17 -16.88 4.48 -5.51
N LEU A 18 -16.10 5.44 -5.00
CA LEU A 18 -16.35 6.88 -5.16
C LEU A 18 -16.49 7.26 -6.65
N LEU A 19 -15.53 6.87 -7.47
CA LEU A 19 -15.50 7.27 -8.87
C LEU A 19 -16.61 6.61 -9.71
N LEU A 20 -17.05 5.41 -9.38
CA LEU A 20 -18.20 4.78 -10.03
C LEU A 20 -19.52 5.42 -9.58
N ALA A 21 -19.68 5.74 -8.28
CA ALA A 21 -20.87 6.42 -7.77
C ALA A 21 -21.06 7.79 -8.44
N ARG A 22 -19.99 8.58 -8.60
CA ARG A 22 -20.01 9.85 -9.34
C ARG A 22 -20.42 9.71 -10.82
N ARG A 23 -20.33 8.50 -11.37
CA ARG A 23 -20.76 8.19 -12.74
C ARG A 23 -22.14 7.53 -12.80
N GLY A 24 -22.93 7.63 -11.72
CA GLY A 24 -24.30 7.15 -11.64
C GLY A 24 -24.46 5.64 -11.50
N TRP A 25 -23.42 4.93 -11.00
CA TRP A 25 -23.54 3.53 -10.65
C TRP A 25 -24.10 3.37 -9.23
N ALA A 26 -24.95 2.36 -9.03
CA ALA A 26 -25.28 1.91 -7.68
C ALA A 26 -24.15 1.02 -7.17
N VAL A 27 -23.40 1.52 -6.16
CA VAL A 27 -22.22 0.86 -5.64
C VAL A 27 -22.45 0.38 -4.24
N THR A 28 -22.15 -0.91 -3.99
CA THR A 28 -22.05 -1.48 -2.65
C THR A 28 -20.60 -1.85 -2.37
N LEU A 29 -20.03 -1.28 -1.30
CA LEU A 29 -18.69 -1.59 -0.82
C LEU A 29 -18.76 -2.49 0.41
N ILE A 30 -17.99 -3.60 0.38
CA ILE A 30 -17.95 -4.62 1.43
C ILE A 30 -16.58 -4.53 2.10
N GLU A 31 -16.56 -4.27 3.42
CA GLU A 31 -15.34 -4.16 4.21
C GLU A 31 -15.45 -5.00 5.49
N GLN A 32 -14.43 -5.82 5.74
CA GLN A 32 -14.44 -6.75 6.89
C GLN A 32 -14.08 -6.11 8.23
N HIS A 33 -13.43 -4.94 8.21
CA HIS A 33 -13.02 -4.24 9.42
C HIS A 33 -13.87 -2.99 9.66
N ARG A 34 -14.13 -2.69 10.93
CA ARG A 34 -14.66 -1.38 11.31
C ARG A 34 -13.59 -0.32 11.17
N PHE A 35 -13.98 0.84 10.68
CA PHE A 35 -13.13 2.03 10.61
C PHE A 35 -13.38 2.96 11.80
N PRO A 36 -12.36 3.69 12.28
CA PRO A 36 -10.99 3.75 11.76
C PRO A 36 -10.18 2.49 12.06
N ARG A 37 -9.31 2.07 11.13
CA ARG A 37 -8.42 0.93 11.31
C ARG A 37 -7.00 1.25 10.86
N ASP A 38 -6.03 0.56 11.42
CA ASP A 38 -4.65 0.59 10.97
C ASP A 38 -4.30 -0.62 10.09
N LYS A 39 -3.23 -0.54 9.32
CA LYS A 39 -2.74 -1.61 8.43
C LYS A 39 -1.24 -1.49 8.24
N VAL A 40 -0.54 -2.60 8.08
CA VAL A 40 0.88 -2.62 7.73
C VAL A 40 1.12 -1.84 6.44
N CYS A 41 1.91 -0.76 6.54
CA CYS A 41 2.19 0.18 5.45
C CYS A 41 3.34 1.10 5.85
N GLY A 42 4.11 1.58 4.88
CA GLY A 42 5.11 2.65 5.10
C GLY A 42 4.51 4.04 5.33
N GLU A 43 3.19 4.19 5.10
CA GLU A 43 2.43 5.45 5.31
C GLU A 43 2.97 6.67 4.57
N CYS A 44 3.67 6.42 3.48
CA CYS A 44 4.11 7.43 2.53
C CYS A 44 3.17 7.43 1.32
N LEU A 45 2.34 8.46 1.19
CA LEU A 45 1.50 8.65 0.02
C LEU A 45 2.35 9.29 -1.08
N SER A 46 2.58 8.54 -2.15
CA SER A 46 3.39 9.00 -3.28
C SER A 46 2.73 10.15 -4.06
N ALA A 47 3.52 10.83 -4.87
CA ALA A 47 3.04 11.87 -5.78
C ALA A 47 1.93 11.35 -6.71
N LEU A 48 2.02 10.11 -7.17
CA LEU A 48 0.99 9.45 -7.97
C LEU A 48 -0.34 9.36 -7.21
N GLY A 49 -0.30 8.99 -5.94
CA GLY A 49 -1.48 8.95 -5.08
C GLY A 49 -2.07 10.34 -4.83
N ALA A 50 -1.22 11.32 -4.56
CA ALA A 50 -1.63 12.71 -4.41
C ALA A 50 -2.33 13.24 -5.69
N ASP A 51 -1.86 12.86 -6.87
CA ASP A 51 -2.49 13.23 -8.14
C ASP A 51 -3.88 12.59 -8.32
N VAL A 52 -4.06 11.34 -7.89
CA VAL A 52 -5.40 10.71 -7.88
C VAL A 52 -6.34 11.48 -6.96
N LEU A 53 -5.88 11.86 -5.75
CA LEU A 53 -6.69 12.67 -4.83
C LEU A 53 -7.03 14.04 -5.39
N ARG A 54 -6.09 14.72 -6.10
CA ARG A 54 -6.36 16.00 -6.77
C ARG A 54 -7.47 15.86 -7.82
N ARG A 55 -7.36 14.85 -8.68
CA ARG A 55 -8.40 14.58 -9.70
C ARG A 55 -9.74 14.18 -9.08
N ALA A 56 -9.70 13.53 -7.92
CA ALA A 56 -10.91 13.19 -7.17
C ALA A 56 -11.44 14.36 -6.31
N GLY A 57 -10.78 15.54 -6.29
CA GLY A 57 -11.18 16.68 -5.48
C GLY A 57 -11.06 16.48 -3.97
N LEU A 58 -10.19 15.55 -3.54
CA LEU A 58 -10.02 15.19 -2.12
C LEU A 58 -8.67 15.63 -1.53
N PHE A 59 -7.80 16.22 -2.35
CA PHE A 59 -6.46 16.56 -1.88
C PHE A 59 -6.46 17.67 -0.83
N GLU A 60 -7.30 18.69 -0.99
CA GLU A 60 -7.43 19.76 0.00
C GLU A 60 -8.01 19.25 1.34
N GLU A 61 -8.96 18.31 1.28
CA GLU A 61 -9.48 17.65 2.49
C GLU A 61 -8.39 16.82 3.19
N LEU A 62 -7.48 16.20 2.43
CA LEU A 62 -6.31 15.55 3.00
C LEU A 62 -5.39 16.57 3.69
N LEU A 63 -5.11 17.72 3.09
CA LEU A 63 -4.25 18.75 3.68
C LEU A 63 -4.81 19.28 5.01
N GLN A 64 -6.13 19.33 5.17
CA GLN A 64 -6.80 19.69 6.44
C GLN A 64 -6.49 18.68 7.56
N ARG A 65 -6.14 17.44 7.24
CA ARG A 65 -5.70 16.41 8.18
C ARG A 65 -4.23 16.57 8.60
N ARG A 66 -3.54 17.60 8.10
CA ARG A 66 -2.14 17.94 8.40
C ARG A 66 -1.16 16.80 8.14
N PRO A 67 -1.18 16.16 6.95
CA PRO A 67 -0.16 15.18 6.59
C PRO A 67 1.21 15.86 6.54
N VAL A 68 2.26 15.11 6.79
CA VAL A 68 3.62 15.65 6.74
C VAL A 68 4.13 15.66 5.30
N ARG A 69 4.60 16.82 4.85
CA ARG A 69 5.23 16.93 3.51
C ARG A 69 6.64 16.38 3.55
N LEU A 70 6.88 15.33 2.79
CA LEU A 70 8.16 14.64 2.67
C LEU A 70 8.84 15.09 1.35
N ALA A 71 9.92 15.85 1.47
CA ALA A 71 10.61 16.44 0.33
C ALA A 71 11.89 15.68 -0.03
N ARG A 72 12.42 14.89 0.92
CA ARG A 72 13.71 14.20 0.79
C ARG A 72 13.59 12.73 1.14
N THR A 73 14.56 11.97 0.70
CA THR A 73 14.79 10.61 1.18
C THR A 73 16.27 10.41 1.50
N SER A 74 16.55 9.57 2.48
CA SER A 74 17.90 9.16 2.82
C SER A 74 18.01 7.64 2.92
N LEU A 75 19.15 7.12 2.51
CA LEU A 75 19.53 5.72 2.60
C LEU A 75 20.66 5.61 3.63
N HIS A 76 20.46 4.76 4.63
CA HIS A 76 21.42 4.52 5.70
C HIS A 76 21.92 3.08 5.66
N ALA A 77 23.19 2.90 5.39
CA ALA A 77 23.85 1.60 5.51
C ALA A 77 24.04 1.22 6.99
N PRO A 78 24.27 -0.06 7.32
CA PRO A 78 24.52 -0.51 8.70
C PRO A 78 25.62 0.25 9.43
N SER A 79 26.70 0.58 8.75
CA SER A 79 27.83 1.35 9.30
C SER A 79 27.50 2.80 9.69
N GLY A 80 26.33 3.30 9.29
CA GLY A 80 25.93 4.71 9.42
C GLY A 80 26.32 5.57 8.22
N ALA A 81 26.98 5.01 7.20
CA ALA A 81 27.18 5.72 5.96
C ALA A 81 25.81 6.02 5.31
N CYS A 82 25.62 7.26 4.84
CA CYS A 82 24.33 7.67 4.31
C CYS A 82 24.45 8.53 3.06
N VAL A 83 23.40 8.51 2.26
CA VAL A 83 23.17 9.46 1.17
C VAL A 83 21.77 10.04 1.30
N THR A 84 21.65 11.35 1.17
CA THR A 84 20.37 12.06 1.16
C THR A 84 20.19 12.75 -0.17
N THR A 85 18.97 12.71 -0.70
CA THR A 85 18.62 13.38 -1.95
C THR A 85 17.19 13.90 -1.92
N ASP A 86 16.91 14.92 -2.71
CA ASP A 86 15.54 15.40 -2.88
C ASP A 86 14.70 14.38 -3.65
N LEU A 87 13.45 14.24 -3.25
CA LEU A 87 12.47 13.49 -4.02
C LEU A 87 12.13 14.26 -5.31
N PRO A 88 12.01 13.60 -6.47
CA PRO A 88 11.61 14.27 -7.72
C PRO A 88 10.28 15.04 -7.58
N ARG A 89 9.40 14.52 -6.75
CA ARG A 89 8.13 15.12 -6.35
C ARG A 89 7.88 14.81 -4.88
N PRO A 90 7.32 15.72 -4.08
CA PRO A 90 7.06 15.47 -2.66
C PRO A 90 6.07 14.32 -2.47
N MET A 91 6.29 13.54 -1.43
CA MET A 91 5.36 12.56 -0.88
C MET A 91 4.71 13.12 0.39
N TRP A 92 3.75 12.38 0.94
CA TRP A 92 3.01 12.81 2.11
C TRP A 92 2.99 11.70 3.15
N GLY A 93 3.54 11.97 4.32
CA GLY A 93 3.44 11.09 5.49
C GLY A 93 2.05 11.22 6.09
N VAL A 94 1.27 10.15 6.01
CA VAL A 94 -0.11 10.11 6.49
C VAL A 94 -0.49 8.71 6.93
N SER A 95 -1.06 8.59 8.12
CA SER A 95 -1.48 7.28 8.63
C SER A 95 -2.60 6.66 7.80
N ARG A 96 -2.63 5.34 7.78
CA ARG A 96 -3.73 4.57 7.15
C ARG A 96 -5.07 4.86 7.82
N THR A 97 -5.06 5.13 9.11
CA THR A 97 -6.24 5.54 9.87
C THR A 97 -6.87 6.81 9.28
N VAL A 98 -6.05 7.81 9.00
CA VAL A 98 -6.51 9.10 8.44
C VAL A 98 -6.88 8.96 6.96
N LEU A 99 -5.99 8.41 6.14
CA LEU A 99 -6.22 8.34 4.70
C LEU A 99 -7.39 7.42 4.33
N ASP A 100 -7.43 6.22 4.91
CA ASP A 100 -8.46 5.24 4.59
C ASP A 100 -9.84 5.75 5.07
N GLY A 101 -9.90 6.39 6.25
CA GLY A 101 -11.13 7.00 6.77
C GLY A 101 -11.66 8.12 5.88
N LEU A 102 -10.77 9.05 5.45
CA LEU A 102 -11.13 10.13 4.54
C LEU A 102 -11.74 9.61 3.24
N LEU A 103 -11.12 8.59 2.64
CA LEU A 103 -11.57 8.03 1.37
C LEU A 103 -12.89 7.28 1.49
N LEU A 104 -13.07 6.52 2.57
CA LEU A 104 -14.32 5.78 2.82
C LEU A 104 -15.49 6.75 3.09
N ASP A 105 -15.23 7.82 3.86
CA ASP A 105 -16.24 8.86 4.12
C ASP A 105 -16.60 9.64 2.85
N ALA A 106 -15.61 9.90 1.98
CA ALA A 106 -15.89 10.51 0.68
C ALA A 106 -16.78 9.59 -0.19
N ALA A 107 -16.52 8.30 -0.21
CA ALA A 107 -17.36 7.34 -0.92
C ALA A 107 -18.79 7.30 -0.35
N ARG A 108 -18.94 7.36 0.99
CA ARG A 108 -20.25 7.42 1.66
C ARG A 108 -21.02 8.67 1.27
N ARG A 109 -20.37 9.85 1.24
CA ARG A 109 -21.00 11.13 0.82
C ARG A 109 -21.51 11.09 -0.61
N GLU A 110 -20.91 10.30 -1.48
CA GLU A 110 -21.36 10.11 -2.87
C GLU A 110 -22.43 9.02 -3.04
N GLY A 111 -23.00 8.51 -1.94
CA GLY A 111 -24.10 7.56 -1.98
C GLY A 111 -23.69 6.09 -2.11
N VAL A 112 -22.41 5.75 -1.89
CA VAL A 112 -21.97 4.35 -1.81
C VAL A 112 -22.58 3.69 -0.58
N THR A 113 -23.25 2.56 -0.77
CA THR A 113 -23.71 1.70 0.34
C THR A 113 -22.52 0.96 0.92
N ILE A 114 -22.15 1.25 2.17
CA ILE A 114 -21.01 0.62 2.84
C ILE A 114 -21.52 -0.43 3.81
N ARG A 115 -21.07 -1.66 3.61
CA ARG A 115 -21.35 -2.81 4.49
C ARG A 115 -20.10 -3.16 5.27
N GLN A 116 -20.08 -2.81 6.55
CA GLN A 116 -19.00 -3.10 7.50
C GLN A 116 -19.54 -3.28 8.93
N PRO A 117 -19.10 -4.31 9.66
CA PRO A 117 -18.09 -5.30 9.27
C PRO A 117 -18.74 -6.44 8.47
N ALA A 118 -18.34 -6.62 7.22
CA ALA A 118 -18.83 -7.67 6.36
C ALA A 118 -17.71 -8.29 5.52
N ARG A 119 -17.66 -9.60 5.42
CA ARG A 119 -16.60 -10.34 4.72
C ARG A 119 -17.12 -10.96 3.44
N ALA A 120 -16.47 -10.65 2.34
CA ALA A 120 -16.62 -11.41 1.11
C ALA A 120 -15.87 -12.74 1.25
N GLU A 121 -16.58 -13.85 1.10
CA GLU A 121 -16.03 -15.21 1.27
C GLU A 121 -15.68 -15.86 -0.06
N ARG A 122 -16.48 -15.60 -1.09
CA ARG A 122 -16.35 -16.21 -2.41
C ARG A 122 -16.89 -15.28 -3.48
N VAL A 123 -16.23 -15.27 -4.63
CA VAL A 123 -16.69 -14.59 -5.84
C VAL A 123 -17.02 -15.63 -6.89
N GLU A 124 -18.18 -15.52 -7.51
CA GLU A 124 -18.64 -16.35 -8.61
C GLU A 124 -18.63 -15.47 -9.88
N PRO A 125 -17.73 -15.76 -10.83
CA PRO A 125 -17.65 -15.01 -12.08
C PRO A 125 -18.82 -15.36 -13.00
N GLY A 126 -19.04 -14.54 -14.01
CA GLY A 126 -20.05 -14.75 -15.05
C GLY A 126 -20.59 -13.45 -15.63
N LYS A 127 -21.58 -13.52 -16.49
CA LYS A 127 -22.23 -12.34 -17.11
C LYS A 127 -22.79 -11.37 -16.06
N ARG A 128 -23.24 -11.89 -14.94
CA ARG A 128 -23.64 -11.16 -13.74
C ARG A 128 -22.95 -11.79 -12.54
N PRO A 129 -21.72 -11.38 -12.23
CA PRO A 129 -20.96 -11.97 -11.14
C PRO A 129 -21.65 -11.73 -9.80
N SER A 130 -21.40 -12.64 -8.86
CA SER A 130 -21.95 -12.53 -7.52
C SER A 130 -20.90 -12.78 -6.45
N VAL A 131 -21.18 -12.31 -5.25
CA VAL A 131 -20.29 -12.41 -4.09
C VAL A 131 -21.07 -12.98 -2.91
N ARG A 132 -20.55 -14.03 -2.30
CA ARG A 132 -21.03 -14.53 -1.03
C ARG A 132 -20.46 -13.65 0.08
N VAL A 133 -21.33 -13.01 0.83
CA VAL A 133 -20.98 -12.04 1.88
C VAL A 133 -21.52 -12.53 3.21
N ARG A 134 -20.64 -12.52 4.22
CA ARG A 134 -21.02 -12.76 5.62
C ARG A 134 -21.01 -11.45 6.38
N ASP A 135 -22.10 -11.08 6.97
CA ASP A 135 -22.17 -10.05 8.01
C ASP A 135 -21.47 -10.58 9.27
N LEU A 136 -20.49 -9.88 9.78
CA LEU A 136 -19.66 -10.34 10.90
C LEU A 136 -20.26 -10.05 12.28
N GLU A 137 -21.38 -9.33 12.35
CA GLU A 137 -22.12 -9.12 13.60
C GLU A 137 -23.25 -10.13 13.77
N THR A 138 -24.00 -10.33 12.69
CA THR A 138 -25.19 -11.21 12.71
C THR A 138 -24.90 -12.63 12.25
N ASN A 139 -23.73 -12.89 11.65
CA ASN A 139 -23.36 -14.12 10.94
C ASN A 139 -24.28 -14.49 9.76
N VAL A 140 -25.18 -13.61 9.36
CA VAL A 140 -26.03 -13.81 8.19
C VAL A 140 -25.18 -13.87 6.94
N VAL A 141 -25.43 -14.85 6.09
CA VAL A 141 -24.78 -15.03 4.80
C VAL A 141 -25.77 -14.75 3.68
N GLU A 142 -25.38 -13.94 2.73
CA GLU A 142 -26.18 -13.62 1.56
C GLU A 142 -25.35 -13.65 0.29
N GLN A 143 -26.03 -13.77 -0.86
CA GLN A 143 -25.43 -13.69 -2.19
C GLN A 143 -25.82 -12.37 -2.84
N LEU A 144 -24.82 -11.52 -3.12
CA LEU A 144 -25.03 -10.24 -3.77
C LEU A 144 -24.55 -10.32 -5.21
N GLY A 145 -25.40 -9.92 -6.18
CA GLY A 145 -25.06 -9.88 -7.60
C GLY A 145 -24.92 -8.46 -8.11
N ALA A 146 -24.03 -8.24 -9.08
CA ALA A 146 -23.84 -6.96 -9.76
C ALA A 146 -23.47 -7.13 -11.24
N ASP A 147 -23.42 -6.02 -11.98
CA ASP A 147 -22.93 -6.04 -13.35
C ASP A 147 -21.40 -6.22 -13.42
N VAL A 148 -20.69 -5.72 -12.41
CA VAL A 148 -19.24 -5.90 -12.22
C VAL A 148 -18.89 -6.06 -10.74
N VAL A 149 -17.82 -6.81 -10.46
CA VAL A 149 -17.20 -6.93 -9.13
C VAL A 149 -15.79 -6.39 -9.20
N ILE A 150 -15.42 -5.47 -8.30
CA ILE A 150 -14.05 -4.96 -8.15
C ILE A 150 -13.45 -5.58 -6.90
N ILE A 151 -12.31 -6.25 -7.04
CA ILE A 151 -11.57 -6.83 -5.92
C ILE A 151 -10.41 -5.92 -5.53
N ALA A 152 -10.52 -5.33 -4.34
CA ALA A 152 -9.54 -4.47 -3.68
C ALA A 152 -9.18 -5.01 -2.28
N ASP A 153 -9.19 -6.33 -2.09
CA ASP A 153 -9.00 -7.01 -0.79
C ASP A 153 -7.56 -6.93 -0.26
N GLY A 154 -6.65 -6.41 -1.06
CA GLY A 154 -5.24 -6.16 -0.70
C GLY A 154 -4.37 -7.42 -0.56
N LYS A 155 -4.92 -8.62 -0.60
CA LYS A 155 -4.17 -9.89 -0.48
C LYS A 155 -4.46 -10.88 -1.60
N ALA A 156 -5.37 -10.55 -2.51
CA ALA A 156 -5.83 -11.39 -3.62
C ALA A 156 -6.40 -12.77 -3.16
N ALA A 157 -6.89 -12.85 -1.94
CA ALA A 157 -7.40 -14.10 -1.36
C ALA A 157 -8.60 -14.66 -2.15
N LEU A 158 -9.41 -13.77 -2.72
CA LEU A 158 -10.61 -14.12 -3.49
C LEU A 158 -10.34 -14.64 -4.91
N PHE A 159 -9.09 -14.53 -5.39
CA PHE A 159 -8.66 -15.15 -6.66
C PHE A 159 -8.12 -16.58 -6.50
N GLY A 160 -8.19 -17.16 -5.31
CA GLY A 160 -7.77 -18.53 -5.07
C GLY A 160 -6.26 -18.74 -4.98
N ASP A 161 -5.46 -17.67 -4.95
CA ASP A 161 -3.99 -17.77 -4.82
C ASP A 161 -3.52 -18.35 -3.49
N GLY A 162 -4.44 -18.49 -2.54
CA GLY A 162 -4.12 -18.86 -1.17
C GLY A 162 -3.28 -17.79 -0.44
N PRO A 163 -2.97 -17.99 0.83
CA PRO A 163 -2.08 -17.11 1.56
C PRO A 163 -0.68 -17.12 0.94
N PRO A 164 0.11 -16.03 1.08
CA PRO A 164 1.53 -16.05 0.73
C PRO A 164 2.25 -17.22 1.40
N PRO A 165 3.28 -17.79 0.78
CA PRO A 165 4.00 -18.90 1.37
C PRO A 165 4.60 -18.49 2.72
N PRO A 166 4.61 -19.40 3.73
CA PRO A 166 5.13 -19.10 5.07
C PRO A 166 6.63 -18.81 5.12
N THR A 167 7.33 -18.99 4.01
CA THR A 167 8.75 -18.70 3.81
C THR A 167 9.01 -17.29 3.25
N GLY A 168 7.95 -16.53 2.96
CA GLY A 168 8.09 -15.16 2.45
C GLY A 168 8.40 -14.14 3.56
N ASP A 169 8.57 -12.90 3.14
CA ASP A 169 8.81 -11.80 4.06
C ASP A 169 7.52 -11.31 4.73
N PHE A 170 7.67 -10.78 5.93
CA PHE A 170 6.63 -10.06 6.66
C PHE A 170 6.90 -8.56 6.65
N GLY A 171 5.87 -7.79 6.38
CA GLY A 171 5.86 -6.39 6.78
C GLY A 171 5.53 -6.30 8.27
N ILE A 172 6.37 -5.63 9.04
CA ILE A 172 6.08 -5.24 10.42
C ILE A 172 5.99 -3.72 10.50
N LYS A 173 5.12 -3.21 11.37
CA LYS A 173 4.90 -1.77 11.52
C LYS A 173 4.49 -1.42 12.93
N ALA A 174 5.00 -0.29 13.43
CA ALA A 174 4.47 0.40 14.61
C ALA A 174 4.66 1.91 14.50
N HIS A 175 3.89 2.66 15.29
CA HIS A 175 4.10 4.09 15.44
C HIS A 175 4.98 4.41 16.64
N PHE A 176 5.72 5.51 16.54
CA PHE A 176 6.61 6.01 17.59
C PHE A 176 6.42 7.52 17.77
N THR A 177 6.73 7.99 18.97
CA THR A 177 6.94 9.40 19.32
C THR A 177 8.36 9.60 19.84
N GLY A 178 8.86 10.83 19.83
CA GLY A 178 10.21 11.12 20.34
C GLY A 178 11.34 10.60 19.45
N VAL A 179 11.09 10.38 18.18
CA VAL A 179 12.12 10.02 17.20
C VAL A 179 12.96 11.25 16.88
N ASP A 180 14.28 11.13 17.01
CA ASP A 180 15.24 12.18 16.65
C ASP A 180 15.59 12.08 15.16
N GLY A 181 14.77 12.68 14.29
CA GLY A 181 14.91 12.60 12.84
C GLY A 181 14.44 13.85 12.10
N PRO A 182 14.82 13.98 10.82
CA PRO A 182 14.39 15.09 9.96
C PRO A 182 12.90 14.95 9.63
N THR A 183 12.12 16.00 9.90
CA THR A 183 10.66 15.98 9.78
C THR A 183 10.12 16.08 8.35
N ASP A 184 10.99 16.16 7.35
CA ASP A 184 10.64 16.27 5.92
C ASP A 184 11.25 15.15 5.06
N CYS A 185 11.74 14.08 5.70
CA CYS A 185 12.53 13.04 5.05
C CYS A 185 11.95 11.64 5.30
N ILE A 186 11.98 10.81 4.28
CA ILE A 186 11.80 9.35 4.40
C ILE A 186 13.18 8.76 4.60
N GLU A 187 13.45 8.17 5.75
CA GLU A 187 14.72 7.52 6.03
C GLU A 187 14.60 6.01 5.81
N LEU A 188 15.41 5.46 4.93
CA LEU A 188 15.50 4.03 4.64
C LEU A 188 16.76 3.44 5.26
N PHE A 189 16.62 2.33 5.94
CA PHE A 189 17.68 1.65 6.68
C PHE A 189 17.88 0.24 6.15
N GLY A 190 19.10 -0.07 5.74
CA GLY A 190 19.53 -1.43 5.50
C GLY A 190 20.01 -2.10 6.77
N THR A 191 19.77 -3.41 6.89
CA THR A 191 20.28 -4.26 7.95
C THR A 191 21.02 -5.45 7.35
N ALA A 192 21.30 -6.50 8.11
CA ALA A 192 22.05 -7.66 7.62
C ALA A 192 21.35 -8.39 6.47
N ASP A 193 20.02 -8.50 6.52
CA ASP A 193 19.21 -9.33 5.60
C ASP A 193 17.86 -8.72 5.23
N CYS A 194 17.57 -7.51 5.68
CA CYS A 194 16.29 -6.85 5.42
C CYS A 194 16.43 -5.31 5.39
N TYR A 195 15.35 -4.64 5.12
CA TYR A 195 15.30 -3.19 5.08
C TYR A 195 13.99 -2.66 5.67
N GLY A 196 13.99 -1.40 6.01
CA GLY A 196 12.79 -0.70 6.41
C GLY A 196 12.99 0.80 6.43
N GLY A 197 12.03 1.52 6.98
CA GLY A 197 12.10 2.96 7.02
C GLY A 197 11.41 3.59 8.22
N LEU A 198 11.82 4.83 8.49
CA LEU A 198 11.15 5.77 9.36
C LEU A 198 10.62 6.93 8.52
N ALA A 199 9.37 7.31 8.75
CA ALA A 199 8.76 8.48 8.13
C ALA A 199 7.87 9.21 9.15
N PRO A 200 7.97 10.54 9.26
CA PRO A 200 7.05 11.30 10.08
C PRO A 200 5.66 11.32 9.44
N ILE A 201 4.64 11.22 10.28
CA ILE A 201 3.22 11.32 9.91
C ILE A 201 2.53 12.38 10.76
N GLU A 202 1.26 12.63 10.52
CA GLU A 202 0.49 13.62 11.27
C GLU A 202 0.51 13.39 12.78
N GLY A 203 0.32 14.46 13.54
CA GLY A 203 0.24 14.43 15.01
C GLY A 203 1.59 14.21 15.72
N GLY A 204 2.71 14.52 15.07
CA GLY A 204 4.06 14.37 15.65
C GLY A 204 4.50 12.92 15.85
N ARG A 205 3.81 11.99 15.20
CA ARG A 205 4.14 10.56 15.20
C ARG A 205 5.07 10.22 14.05
N TRP A 206 5.73 9.09 14.21
CA TRP A 206 6.57 8.47 13.20
C TRP A 206 6.09 7.06 12.93
N ASN A 207 6.07 6.69 11.67
CA ASN A 207 5.84 5.32 11.26
C ASN A 207 7.19 4.62 11.08
N ALA A 208 7.36 3.48 11.75
CA ALA A 208 8.44 2.54 11.50
C ALA A 208 7.87 1.32 10.79
N ALA A 209 8.34 1.03 9.58
CA ALA A 209 7.88 -0.10 8.79
C ALA A 209 9.06 -0.84 8.15
N PHE A 210 9.11 -2.16 8.35
CA PHE A 210 10.21 -3.02 7.89
C PHE A 210 9.69 -4.23 7.14
N SER A 211 10.42 -4.63 6.10
CA SER A 211 10.28 -5.92 5.43
C SER A 211 11.28 -6.89 6.08
N VAL A 212 10.78 -7.92 6.75
CA VAL A 212 11.58 -8.81 7.58
C VAL A 212 11.37 -10.25 7.14
N PRO A 213 12.43 -11.05 6.94
CA PRO A 213 12.30 -12.47 6.62
C PRO A 213 11.48 -13.23 7.67
N ALA A 214 10.57 -14.08 7.21
CA ALA A 214 9.73 -14.91 8.11
C ALA A 214 10.55 -15.74 9.08
N GLU A 215 11.71 -16.19 8.66
CA GLU A 215 12.64 -16.97 9.49
C GLU A 215 13.11 -16.16 10.70
N ARG A 216 13.40 -14.87 10.51
CA ARG A 216 13.83 -13.98 11.59
C ARG A 216 12.73 -13.78 12.63
N VAL A 217 11.48 -13.60 12.19
CA VAL A 217 10.32 -13.50 13.09
C VAL A 217 10.10 -14.83 13.84
N ARG A 218 10.22 -15.97 13.16
CA ARG A 218 10.10 -17.30 13.79
C ARG A 218 11.21 -17.58 14.81
N LYS A 219 12.46 -17.21 14.50
CA LYS A 219 13.60 -17.36 15.41
C LYS A 219 13.36 -16.61 16.72
N ASN A 220 12.69 -15.49 16.66
CA ASN A 220 12.29 -14.70 17.83
C ASN A 220 10.90 -15.10 18.38
N ARG A 221 10.39 -16.30 18.05
CA ARG A 221 9.11 -16.85 18.53
C ARG A 221 7.91 -15.93 18.29
N GLY A 222 7.95 -15.11 17.22
CA GLY A 222 6.91 -14.14 16.90
C GLY A 222 6.94 -12.84 17.72
N ASP A 223 7.92 -12.69 18.61
CA ASP A 223 8.10 -11.46 19.38
C ASP A 223 8.66 -10.36 18.48
N LEU A 224 7.81 -9.38 18.20
CA LEU A 224 8.16 -8.26 17.32
C LEU A 224 8.98 -7.18 18.02
N ASP A 225 8.90 -7.05 19.35
CA ASP A 225 9.78 -6.15 20.11
C ASP A 225 11.23 -6.66 20.08
N VAL A 226 11.44 -7.95 20.30
CA VAL A 226 12.76 -8.58 20.19
C VAL A 226 13.28 -8.52 18.73
N THR A 227 12.41 -8.79 17.77
CA THR A 227 12.77 -8.73 16.35
C THR A 227 13.22 -7.32 15.96
N PHE A 228 12.45 -6.31 16.34
CA PHE A 228 12.76 -4.92 16.02
C PHE A 228 14.01 -4.40 16.77
N ALA A 229 14.18 -4.76 18.03
CA ALA A 229 15.41 -4.43 18.77
C ALA A 229 16.66 -4.97 18.08
N GLY A 230 16.59 -6.17 17.51
CA GLY A 230 17.66 -6.73 16.68
C GLY A 230 17.96 -5.89 15.43
N LEU A 231 16.92 -5.40 14.74
CA LEU A 231 17.09 -4.51 13.58
C LEU A 231 17.74 -3.19 13.97
N VAL A 232 17.31 -2.63 15.10
CA VAL A 232 17.86 -1.37 15.63
C VAL A 232 19.36 -1.53 15.95
N ALA A 233 19.75 -2.64 16.56
CA ALA A 233 21.15 -2.92 16.89
C ALA A 233 22.06 -3.11 15.66
N GLU A 234 21.50 -3.44 14.50
CA GLU A 234 22.23 -3.66 13.24
C GLU A 234 22.49 -2.39 12.43
N ASN A 235 21.90 -1.24 12.82
CA ASN A 235 22.10 0.01 12.08
C ASN A 235 22.32 1.18 13.05
N VAL A 236 23.52 1.75 13.00
CA VAL A 236 23.97 2.80 13.91
C VAL A 236 23.06 4.04 13.89
N THR A 237 22.60 4.43 12.70
CA THR A 237 21.73 5.61 12.56
C THR A 237 20.32 5.30 13.09
N LEU A 238 19.78 4.13 12.82
CA LEU A 238 18.47 3.71 13.33
C LEU A 238 18.48 3.68 14.86
N ALA A 239 19.53 3.13 15.47
CA ALA A 239 19.70 3.11 16.93
C ALA A 239 19.70 4.53 17.52
N ARG A 240 20.42 5.47 16.90
CA ARG A 240 20.44 6.87 17.32
C ARG A 240 19.07 7.53 17.20
N ARG A 241 18.36 7.33 16.06
CA ARG A 241 17.02 7.90 15.84
C ARG A 241 16.01 7.48 16.89
N LEU A 242 16.14 6.25 17.36
CA LEU A 242 15.18 5.63 18.28
C LEU A 242 15.63 5.64 19.76
N ALA A 243 16.77 6.24 20.09
CA ALA A 243 17.34 6.24 21.45
C ALA A 243 16.36 6.76 22.52
N SER A 244 15.56 7.78 22.21
CA SER A 244 14.54 8.36 23.11
C SER A 244 13.11 8.07 22.66
N ALA A 245 12.94 7.28 21.58
CA ALA A 245 11.64 7.03 20.99
C ALA A 245 10.80 6.08 21.86
N LYS A 246 9.50 6.32 21.89
CA LYS A 246 8.52 5.48 22.58
C LYS A 246 7.51 4.96 21.57
N ARG A 247 7.28 3.64 21.56
CA ARG A 247 6.25 3.04 20.72
C ARG A 247 4.85 3.46 21.18
N VAL A 248 4.00 3.78 20.22
CA VAL A 248 2.60 4.14 20.42
C VAL A 248 1.72 3.07 19.78
N GLY A 249 0.95 2.36 20.58
CA GLY A 249 0.08 1.28 20.11
C GLY A 249 0.79 -0.06 19.87
N PRO A 250 0.09 -1.05 19.32
CA PRO A 250 0.62 -2.39 19.09
C PRO A 250 1.49 -2.46 17.84
N TRP A 251 2.32 -3.50 17.76
CA TRP A 251 2.89 -3.95 16.49
C TRP A 251 1.81 -4.51 15.59
N LEU A 252 1.91 -4.21 14.31
CA LEU A 252 1.19 -4.87 13.25
C LEU A 252 2.15 -5.70 12.40
N ALA A 253 1.75 -6.91 12.05
CA ALA A 253 2.49 -7.76 11.13
C ALA A 253 1.58 -8.34 10.06
N SER A 254 2.09 -8.49 8.84
CA SER A 254 1.35 -9.10 7.74
C SER A 254 2.32 -9.69 6.73
N PRO A 255 2.07 -10.90 6.21
CA PRO A 255 2.83 -11.40 5.07
C PRO A 255 2.80 -10.39 3.92
N LEU A 256 3.93 -10.20 3.24
CA LEU A 256 3.99 -9.38 2.04
C LEU A 256 3.25 -10.07 0.88
N PRO A 257 2.62 -9.30 -0.03
CA PRO A 257 1.95 -9.87 -1.19
C PRO A 257 2.95 -10.44 -2.20
N ARG A 258 2.46 -11.28 -3.11
CA ARG A 258 3.28 -11.75 -4.24
C ARG A 258 3.48 -10.61 -5.23
N PHE A 259 4.73 -10.29 -5.55
CA PHE A 259 5.11 -9.19 -6.46
C PHE A 259 4.97 -9.61 -7.93
N ARG A 260 3.74 -9.77 -8.40
CA ARG A 260 3.44 -10.09 -9.81
C ARG A 260 2.30 -9.24 -10.34
N VAL A 261 2.22 -9.08 -11.65
CA VAL A 261 1.04 -8.52 -12.34
C VAL A 261 0.12 -9.68 -12.69
N ARG A 262 -1.13 -9.62 -12.27
CA ARG A 262 -2.15 -10.63 -12.56
C ARG A 262 -2.67 -10.50 -13.98
N THR A 263 -2.71 -11.59 -14.72
CA THR A 263 -3.26 -11.66 -16.08
C THR A 263 -4.50 -12.54 -16.19
N ASP A 264 -4.68 -13.45 -15.24
CA ASP A 264 -5.77 -14.43 -15.10
C ASP A 264 -6.99 -13.79 -14.41
N TRP A 265 -7.70 -12.91 -15.13
CA TRP A 265 -8.90 -12.28 -14.60
C TRP A 265 -10.13 -13.15 -14.83
N LEU A 266 -11.03 -13.16 -13.86
CA LEU A 266 -12.31 -13.82 -13.96
C LEU A 266 -13.32 -12.96 -14.74
N GLU A 267 -14.31 -13.57 -15.36
CA GLU A 267 -15.33 -12.86 -16.15
C GLU A 267 -16.08 -11.83 -15.27
N ASN A 268 -16.06 -10.56 -15.70
CA ASN A 268 -16.67 -9.41 -15.02
C ASN A 268 -16.18 -9.18 -13.56
N VAL A 269 -15.00 -9.71 -13.24
CA VAL A 269 -14.34 -9.50 -11.94
C VAL A 269 -13.01 -8.78 -12.18
N ILE A 270 -12.89 -7.56 -11.69
CA ILE A 270 -11.79 -6.66 -12.00
C ILE A 270 -10.92 -6.48 -10.76
N PRO A 271 -9.67 -6.96 -10.75
CA PRO A 271 -8.74 -6.70 -9.66
C PRO A 271 -8.18 -5.28 -9.71
N VAL A 272 -7.96 -4.67 -8.54
CA VAL A 272 -7.23 -3.42 -8.36
C VAL A 272 -6.24 -3.57 -7.20
N ASP A 273 -5.28 -2.65 -7.05
CA ASP A 273 -4.27 -2.69 -6.00
C ASP A 273 -3.48 -4.02 -6.02
N ASN A 274 -3.13 -4.55 -4.87
CA ASN A 274 -2.38 -5.80 -4.73
C ASN A 274 -3.10 -7.03 -5.32
N ALA A 275 -4.42 -6.99 -5.47
CA ALA A 275 -5.17 -8.02 -6.20
C ALA A 275 -4.82 -8.03 -7.70
N ALA A 276 -4.53 -6.87 -8.28
CA ALA A 276 -4.10 -6.73 -9.67
C ALA A 276 -2.59 -6.88 -9.84
N ALA A 277 -1.82 -6.19 -8.98
CA ALA A 277 -0.36 -6.22 -9.01
C ALA A 277 0.20 -5.64 -7.72
N ALA A 278 1.20 -6.28 -7.15
CA ALA A 278 1.93 -5.80 -5.99
C ALA A 278 3.35 -5.37 -6.37
N ILE A 279 3.91 -4.50 -5.56
CA ILE A 279 5.25 -3.95 -5.72
C ILE A 279 6.03 -4.08 -4.42
N GLU A 280 7.35 -4.19 -4.53
CA GLU A 280 8.26 -4.10 -3.39
C GLU A 280 8.06 -2.76 -2.65
N PRO A 281 7.83 -2.75 -1.33
CA PRO A 281 7.37 -1.56 -0.61
C PRO A 281 8.40 -0.44 -0.48
N ILE A 282 9.66 -0.65 -0.85
CA ILE A 282 10.76 0.29 -0.66
C ILE A 282 10.52 1.69 -1.27
N GLY A 283 9.81 1.76 -2.39
CA GLY A 283 9.51 3.02 -3.07
C GLY A 283 8.37 3.83 -2.48
N GLY A 284 7.62 3.28 -1.49
CA GLY A 284 6.44 3.94 -0.95
C GLY A 284 5.27 4.10 -1.95
N GLU A 285 5.32 3.41 -3.10
CA GLU A 285 4.39 3.58 -4.23
C GLU A 285 3.08 2.78 -4.10
N GLY A 286 2.99 1.83 -3.16
CA GLY A 286 1.87 0.89 -3.09
C GLY A 286 0.50 1.55 -3.06
N MET A 287 0.28 2.54 -2.18
CA MET A 287 -1.00 3.24 -2.07
C MET A 287 -1.32 4.03 -3.35
N GLY A 288 -0.34 4.74 -3.91
CA GLY A 288 -0.49 5.51 -5.14
C GLY A 288 -0.86 4.63 -6.34
N LEU A 289 -0.18 3.50 -6.51
CA LEU A 289 -0.46 2.52 -7.55
C LEU A 289 -1.84 1.86 -7.36
N GLY A 290 -2.19 1.53 -6.13
CA GLY A 290 -3.51 1.00 -5.79
C GLY A 290 -4.63 1.96 -6.20
N MET A 291 -4.55 3.22 -5.76
CA MET A 291 -5.54 4.25 -6.13
C MET A 291 -5.55 4.54 -7.64
N ARG A 292 -4.38 4.56 -8.30
CA ARG A 292 -4.31 4.76 -9.75
C ARG A 292 -4.92 3.61 -10.53
N SER A 293 -4.71 2.37 -10.11
CA SER A 293 -5.37 1.21 -10.73
C SER A 293 -6.88 1.26 -10.59
N ALA A 294 -7.36 1.67 -9.43
CA ALA A 294 -8.78 1.87 -9.16
C ALA A 294 -9.40 2.96 -10.05
N GLU A 295 -8.69 4.09 -10.22
CA GLU A 295 -9.10 5.16 -11.11
C GLU A 295 -9.18 4.70 -12.58
N LEU A 296 -8.17 3.95 -13.04
CA LEU A 296 -8.17 3.36 -14.40
C LEU A 296 -9.32 2.36 -14.58
N ALA A 297 -9.56 1.50 -13.59
CA ALA A 297 -10.66 0.55 -13.62
C ALA A 297 -12.01 1.25 -13.64
N ALA A 298 -12.26 2.17 -12.74
CA ALA A 298 -13.52 2.91 -12.66
C ALA A 298 -13.79 3.70 -13.95
N ARG A 299 -12.76 4.29 -14.54
CA ARG A 299 -12.87 4.96 -15.83
C ARG A 299 -13.23 3.99 -16.94
N ALA A 300 -12.48 2.89 -17.11
CA ALA A 300 -12.71 1.91 -18.16
C ALA A 300 -14.12 1.27 -18.07
N ILE A 301 -14.56 0.93 -16.83
CA ILE A 301 -15.90 0.38 -16.58
C ILE A 301 -16.99 1.39 -16.92
N ALA A 302 -16.82 2.66 -16.57
CA ALA A 302 -17.83 3.69 -16.78
C ALA A 302 -17.96 4.10 -18.26
N GLU A 303 -16.84 4.16 -19.00
CA GLU A 303 -16.79 4.51 -20.42
C GLU A 303 -17.26 3.37 -21.31
N ALA A 304 -17.16 2.13 -20.86
CA ALA A 304 -17.64 0.98 -21.60
C ALA A 304 -19.16 0.99 -21.72
N ARG A 305 -19.68 0.84 -22.96
CA ARG A 305 -21.10 0.59 -23.16
C ARG A 305 -21.54 -0.71 -22.49
N ARG A 306 -20.70 -1.73 -22.56
CA ARG A 306 -20.77 -3.01 -21.87
C ARG A 306 -19.35 -3.45 -21.53
N TRP A 307 -19.12 -3.87 -20.30
CA TRP A 307 -17.85 -4.46 -19.92
C TRP A 307 -17.68 -5.83 -20.57
N GLY A 308 -16.50 -6.11 -21.09
CA GLY A 308 -16.21 -7.37 -21.77
C GLY A 308 -14.70 -7.63 -21.93
N PRO A 309 -14.33 -8.70 -22.65
CA PRO A 309 -12.93 -9.10 -22.81
C PRO A 309 -12.01 -8.00 -23.40
N ALA A 310 -12.51 -7.22 -24.37
CA ALA A 310 -11.71 -6.18 -25.02
C ALA A 310 -11.34 -5.06 -24.04
N GLU A 311 -12.29 -4.61 -23.22
CA GLU A 311 -12.08 -3.61 -22.16
C GLU A 311 -11.15 -4.14 -21.09
N ALA A 312 -11.34 -5.40 -20.67
CA ALA A 312 -10.47 -6.08 -19.72
C ALA A 312 -9.03 -6.15 -20.24
N ASP A 313 -8.81 -6.50 -21.49
CA ASP A 313 -7.48 -6.57 -22.08
C ASP A 313 -6.84 -5.19 -22.25
N GLY A 314 -7.64 -4.16 -22.56
CA GLY A 314 -7.21 -2.77 -22.55
C GLY A 314 -6.69 -2.35 -21.16
N LEU A 315 -7.42 -2.66 -20.11
CA LEU A 315 -7.07 -2.36 -18.75
C LEU A 315 -5.86 -3.17 -18.25
N LYS A 316 -5.75 -4.45 -18.60
CA LYS A 316 -4.55 -5.28 -18.31
C LYS A 316 -3.28 -4.67 -18.91
N ARG A 317 -3.34 -4.20 -20.19
CA ARG A 317 -2.21 -3.51 -20.82
C ARG A 317 -1.85 -2.20 -20.10
N ALA A 318 -2.85 -1.44 -19.64
CA ALA A 318 -2.63 -0.24 -18.85
C ALA A 318 -1.94 -0.55 -17.51
N TYR A 319 -2.34 -1.62 -16.84
CA TYR A 319 -1.71 -2.09 -15.61
C TYR A 319 -0.27 -2.56 -15.86
N GLN A 320 -0.01 -3.37 -16.88
CA GLN A 320 1.35 -3.78 -17.23
C GLN A 320 2.28 -2.59 -17.42
N ARG A 321 1.83 -1.54 -18.13
CA ARG A 321 2.61 -0.30 -18.28
C ARG A 321 2.81 0.45 -16.97
N LEU A 322 1.80 0.47 -16.09
CA LEU A 322 1.85 1.16 -14.81
C LEU A 322 2.85 0.52 -13.84
N TRP A 323 2.92 -0.81 -13.79
CA TRP A 323 3.72 -1.53 -12.79
C TRP A 323 5.10 -1.99 -13.25
N ARG A 324 5.26 -2.34 -14.53
CA ARG A 324 6.43 -3.11 -14.98
C ARG A 324 7.79 -2.47 -14.67
N THR A 325 7.97 -1.20 -15.01
CA THR A 325 9.22 -0.47 -14.75
C THR A 325 9.45 -0.25 -13.25
N ARG A 326 8.37 0.08 -12.54
CA ARG A 326 8.42 0.31 -11.09
C ARG A 326 8.78 -0.94 -10.30
N GLN A 327 8.22 -2.10 -10.67
CA GLN A 327 8.56 -3.37 -10.04
C GLN A 327 10.05 -3.67 -10.16
N ALA A 328 10.63 -3.49 -11.34
CA ALA A 328 12.06 -3.71 -11.56
C ALA A 328 12.93 -2.76 -10.73
N ALA A 329 12.60 -1.47 -10.73
CA ALA A 329 13.34 -0.46 -9.97
C ALA A 329 13.26 -0.70 -8.45
N CYS A 330 12.06 -0.94 -7.91
CA CYS A 330 11.88 -1.20 -6.49
C CYS A 330 12.56 -2.50 -6.04
N ARG A 331 12.48 -3.57 -6.84
CA ARG A 331 13.16 -4.83 -6.52
C ARG A 331 14.68 -4.66 -6.51
N PHE A 332 15.24 -3.95 -7.49
CA PHE A 332 16.67 -3.65 -7.50
C PHE A 332 17.09 -2.86 -6.24
N ALA A 333 16.36 -1.80 -5.91
CA ALA A 333 16.64 -0.99 -4.73
C ALA A 333 16.54 -1.80 -3.43
N ALA A 334 15.50 -2.65 -3.30
CA ALA A 334 15.31 -3.50 -2.12
C ALA A 334 16.48 -4.49 -1.94
N VAL A 335 16.89 -5.16 -3.01
CA VAL A 335 18.05 -6.09 -2.97
C VAL A 335 19.34 -5.34 -2.62
N ALA A 336 19.56 -4.15 -3.18
CA ALA A 336 20.76 -3.37 -2.92
C ALA A 336 20.87 -2.92 -1.45
N ILE A 337 19.75 -2.53 -0.83
CA ILE A 337 19.76 -2.03 0.55
C ILE A 337 19.67 -3.15 1.60
N SER A 338 18.96 -4.25 1.31
CA SER A 338 18.82 -5.38 2.23
C SER A 338 20.08 -6.23 2.37
N SER A 339 21.04 -6.06 1.48
CA SER A 339 22.35 -6.70 1.62
C SER A 339 23.33 -5.75 2.32
N GLY A 340 23.37 -5.80 3.65
CA GLY A 340 24.16 -4.88 4.47
C GLY A 340 25.61 -4.71 4.02
N ARG A 341 26.27 -5.81 3.61
CA ARG A 341 27.66 -5.75 3.08
C ARG A 341 27.75 -4.99 1.75
N TYR A 342 26.78 -5.15 0.85
CA TYR A 342 26.75 -4.40 -0.40
C TYR A 342 26.37 -2.95 -0.18
N ALA A 343 25.42 -2.68 0.71
CA ALA A 343 25.03 -1.31 1.07
C ALA A 343 26.26 -0.50 1.54
N ASP A 344 27.03 -1.03 2.48
CA ASP A 344 28.23 -0.36 2.98
C ASP A 344 29.30 -0.19 1.87
N ARG A 345 29.49 -1.18 1.02
CA ARG A 345 30.50 -1.14 -0.04
C ARG A 345 30.16 -0.14 -1.18
N PHE A 346 28.89 -0.03 -1.53
CA PHE A 346 28.44 0.86 -2.61
C PHE A 346 28.09 2.28 -2.16
N MET A 347 27.86 2.50 -0.87
CA MET A 347 27.47 3.80 -0.34
C MET A 347 28.47 4.93 -0.67
N PRO A 348 29.81 4.74 -0.63
CA PRO A 348 30.76 5.78 -1.02
C PRO A 348 30.59 6.20 -2.49
N LEU A 349 30.33 5.25 -3.40
CA LEU A 349 30.12 5.54 -4.82
C LEU A 349 28.81 6.32 -5.03
N VAL A 350 27.74 5.90 -4.40
CA VAL A 350 26.42 6.59 -4.46
C VAL A 350 26.53 7.98 -3.86
N ARG A 351 27.30 8.16 -2.79
CA ARG A 351 27.55 9.45 -2.15
C ARG A 351 28.37 10.40 -3.05
N ALA A 352 29.32 9.85 -3.81
CA ALA A 352 30.10 10.63 -4.77
C ALA A 352 29.27 11.12 -5.97
N MET A 353 28.21 10.38 -6.32
CA MET A 353 27.29 10.71 -7.43
C MET A 353 25.82 10.57 -7.01
N PRO A 354 25.30 11.45 -6.13
CA PRO A 354 23.91 11.35 -5.66
C PRO A 354 22.87 11.46 -6.77
N SER A 355 23.22 12.12 -7.86
CA SER A 355 22.38 12.22 -9.06
C SER A 355 22.18 10.90 -9.79
N ALA A 356 23.06 9.90 -9.59
CA ALA A 356 22.96 8.59 -10.24
C ALA A 356 21.73 7.78 -9.77
N ILE A 357 21.20 8.05 -8.58
CA ILE A 357 19.97 7.40 -8.08
C ILE A 357 18.69 8.11 -8.52
N ARG A 358 18.77 9.37 -8.99
CA ARG A 358 17.58 10.14 -9.44
C ARG A 358 16.79 9.47 -10.55
N PRO A 359 17.40 8.88 -11.61
CA PRO A 359 16.63 8.18 -12.64
C PRO A 359 15.87 6.98 -12.09
N MET A 360 16.46 6.24 -11.17
CA MET A 360 15.77 5.11 -10.51
C MET A 360 14.60 5.61 -9.65
N MET A 361 14.79 6.69 -8.90
CA MET A 361 13.70 7.31 -8.11
C MET A 361 12.60 7.89 -8.99
N ALA A 362 12.90 8.40 -10.16
CA ALA A 362 11.90 8.88 -11.11
C ALA A 362 11.07 7.75 -11.75
N LEU A 363 11.59 6.51 -11.72
CA LEU A 363 10.90 5.31 -12.17
C LEU A 363 10.05 4.65 -11.06
N MET A 364 10.28 5.03 -9.83
CA MET A 364 9.50 4.66 -8.66
C MET A 364 8.33 5.62 -8.47
#